data_19ec19d1f492fbe37309f769e01633f8
#
_entry.id   19ec19d1f492fbe37309f769e01633f8
#
_cell.length_a   1.000
_cell.length_b   1.000
_cell.length_c   1.000
_cell.angle_alpha   90.00
_cell.angle_beta   90.00
_cell.angle_gamma   90.00
#
_symmetry.space_group_name_H-M   'P 1'
#
loop_
_entity.id
_entity.type
_entity.pdbx_description
1 polymer ?
#
loop_
_entity_poly.entity_id
_entity_poly.type
_entity_poly.pdbx_seq_one_letter_code
_entity_poly.pdbx_strand_id
1 'polypeptide(L)'
;MNFPGRITSGVLLLITSCAALAQSELDVRIKPSNDALKANIEGYIGSLGDRDEEALLRFSRGAEEQARKAAQALGYYQPQIDSEVKGGKSPRLVLTIEPGEPVHLRNVTIRVDGPAASLKSFRVPKSPALQTGAVLNHGQYEDAKRLIQNQASRFGFFSGRFSRQKLAVDPRAGVADIELVYDSGPRYSLGKVNFEGDTPFDEDLLQRMVPFKAGTPYDSELIAELNQALQSSGYFEGVRVDAAPTASKDDVIPVDVKLETRKPRTMGLGIGYSTDVGPRVKANWTRHWVNPQGHSYGWETEVSAPRQNVGLFYDIPLDPPLTDKLRFAGGYQNEEIADKDSLSKLLTVGPEWHSKLPSGWQRVVSLKWQREEYRLGDDSGLSTLLMPGVSYSYLKSDNRIDPHNGYRLQFETKVAKEGLGSDNNLLYGTALVKGLTTVFDKHRLLGRVQVGGSATNGYKSIPPSLRFFAGGDQSVRGYDYQSLSPENNQGDRIGGRYMVTASAEYQYSVAEKWRVATFVDQGNSFNTLELPNLKTGVGIGVRWVSPVGPIRLDLAHALDDGGGIRLHFSMGPEL
;
A
#
# COMPACT_ATOMS: atom_id res chain seq x y z
N MET A 1 -68.43 9.25 10.00
CA MET A 1 -68.94 10.49 9.38
C MET A 1 -67.89 10.96 8.37
N ASN A 2 -68.24 10.90 7.12
CA ASN A 2 -67.76 11.64 5.93
C ASN A 2 -66.27 11.82 5.60
N PHE A 3 -65.81 11.10 4.60
CA PHE A 3 -64.94 11.54 3.51
C PHE A 3 -65.60 12.72 2.73
N PRO A 4 -64.93 13.48 1.81
CA PRO A 4 -63.75 13.17 0.97
C PRO A 4 -62.84 14.38 0.68
N GLY A 5 -61.71 14.13 0.01
CA GLY A 5 -60.91 15.19 -0.63
C GLY A 5 -59.77 14.63 -1.52
N ARG A 6 -60.09 14.29 -2.77
CA ARG A 6 -59.13 14.03 -3.85
C ARG A 6 -58.38 15.33 -4.18
N ILE A 7 -57.06 15.30 -4.12
CA ILE A 7 -56.19 16.30 -4.75
C ILE A 7 -55.38 15.56 -5.84
N THR A 8 -55.80 15.77 -7.05
CA THR A 8 -55.08 15.43 -8.27
C THR A 8 -53.90 16.40 -8.42
N SER A 9 -52.71 15.94 -8.16
CA SER A 9 -51.49 16.68 -8.50
C SER A 9 -51.06 16.34 -9.93
N GLY A 10 -51.29 17.30 -10.82
CA GLY A 10 -50.80 17.26 -12.20
C GLY A 10 -49.28 17.37 -12.20
N VAL A 11 -48.60 16.35 -12.70
CA VAL A 11 -47.18 16.38 -13.03
C VAL A 11 -47.01 17.20 -14.31
N LEU A 12 -46.54 18.45 -14.12
CA LEU A 12 -46.13 19.32 -15.22
C LEU A 12 -44.74 18.82 -15.69
N LEU A 13 -44.72 18.04 -16.76
CA LEU A 13 -43.52 17.67 -17.48
C LEU A 13 -42.97 18.96 -18.14
N LEU A 14 -42.03 19.61 -17.51
CA LEU A 14 -41.13 20.59 -18.14
C LEU A 14 -40.18 19.81 -19.07
N ILE A 15 -40.56 19.71 -20.34
CA ILE A 15 -39.66 19.34 -21.43
C ILE A 15 -38.73 20.54 -21.60
N THR A 16 -37.61 20.57 -20.89
CA THR A 16 -36.47 21.37 -21.26
C THR A 16 -35.89 20.77 -22.54
N SER A 17 -36.27 21.35 -23.67
CA SER A 17 -35.56 21.16 -24.93
C SER A 17 -34.14 21.67 -24.70
N CYS A 18 -33.19 20.76 -24.38
CA CYS A 18 -31.78 21.00 -24.60
C CYS A 18 -31.64 21.22 -26.12
N ALA A 19 -31.60 22.48 -26.53
CA ALA A 19 -31.05 22.82 -27.82
C ALA A 19 -29.60 22.31 -27.75
N ALA A 20 -29.34 21.20 -28.45
CA ALA A 20 -27.99 20.77 -28.71
C ALA A 20 -27.34 21.91 -29.49
N LEU A 21 -26.54 22.74 -28.80
CA LEU A 21 -25.69 23.71 -29.46
C LEU A 21 -24.81 22.92 -30.41
N ALA A 22 -24.92 23.23 -31.70
CA ALA A 22 -24.19 22.56 -32.75
C ALA A 22 -22.72 22.85 -32.57
N GLN A 23 -21.99 21.91 -31.97
CA GLN A 23 -20.56 22.03 -31.71
C GLN A 23 -19.82 21.91 -33.03
N SER A 24 -18.92 22.84 -33.30
CA SER A 24 -18.08 22.79 -34.50
C SER A 24 -17.04 21.67 -34.37
N GLU A 25 -16.77 20.98 -35.48
CA GLU A 25 -15.88 19.82 -35.52
C GLU A 25 -14.55 20.15 -36.21
N LEU A 26 -13.46 19.57 -35.66
CA LEU A 26 -12.13 19.57 -36.28
C LEU A 26 -11.91 18.21 -36.99
N ASP A 27 -11.59 18.25 -38.28
CA ASP A 27 -11.26 17.06 -39.08
C ASP A 27 -9.82 17.20 -39.61
N VAL A 28 -8.87 16.51 -39.00
CA VAL A 28 -7.46 16.51 -39.39
C VAL A 28 -7.15 15.30 -40.27
N ARG A 29 -6.73 15.54 -41.49
CA ARG A 29 -6.37 14.52 -42.51
C ARG A 29 -4.90 14.64 -42.85
N ILE A 30 -4.16 13.56 -42.61
CA ILE A 30 -2.71 13.52 -42.90
C ILE A 30 -2.45 12.51 -44.00
N LYS A 31 -1.66 12.90 -44.98
CA LYS A 31 -1.26 12.06 -46.12
C LYS A 31 0.26 12.05 -46.27
N PRO A 32 0.94 10.88 -46.16
CA PRO A 32 0.40 9.58 -45.72
C PRO A 32 -0.06 9.59 -44.25
N SER A 33 -0.91 8.66 -43.86
CA SER A 33 -1.49 8.60 -42.49
C SER A 33 -0.40 8.51 -41.41
N ASN A 34 -0.54 9.36 -40.39
CA ASN A 34 0.35 9.40 -39.22
C ASN A 34 -0.48 9.78 -37.98
N ASP A 35 -0.84 8.78 -37.20
CA ASP A 35 -1.73 8.96 -36.04
C ASP A 35 -1.11 9.83 -34.92
N ALA A 36 0.20 9.71 -34.71
CA ALA A 36 0.91 10.53 -33.73
C ALA A 36 0.91 12.01 -34.11
N LEU A 37 1.15 12.30 -35.40
CA LEU A 37 1.11 13.67 -35.91
C LEU A 37 -0.32 14.23 -35.86
N LYS A 38 -1.33 13.42 -36.19
CA LYS A 38 -2.74 13.80 -36.11
C LYS A 38 -3.11 14.19 -34.68
N ALA A 39 -2.84 13.32 -33.71
CA ALA A 39 -3.14 13.58 -32.30
C ALA A 39 -2.41 14.84 -31.77
N ASN A 40 -1.16 15.07 -32.21
CA ASN A 40 -0.40 16.25 -31.81
C ASN A 40 -1.03 17.53 -32.38
N ILE A 41 -1.45 17.54 -33.64
CA ILE A 41 -2.11 18.69 -34.29
C ILE A 41 -3.46 18.98 -33.64
N GLU A 42 -4.26 17.94 -33.40
CA GLU A 42 -5.53 18.09 -32.68
C GLU A 42 -5.33 18.67 -31.27
N GLY A 43 -4.27 18.23 -30.56
CA GLY A 43 -3.90 18.77 -29.24
C GLY A 43 -3.48 20.23 -29.28
N TYR A 44 -2.72 20.67 -30.30
CA TYR A 44 -2.32 22.08 -30.45
C TYR A 44 -3.47 23.00 -30.79
N ILE A 45 -4.40 22.56 -31.65
CA ILE A 45 -5.56 23.37 -32.07
C ILE A 45 -6.61 23.41 -30.95
N GLY A 46 -6.78 22.28 -30.23
CA GLY A 46 -7.77 22.15 -29.14
C GLY A 46 -9.22 22.13 -29.64
N SER A 47 -10.16 22.34 -28.73
CA SER A 47 -11.58 22.36 -29.04
C SER A 47 -11.99 23.61 -29.82
N LEU A 48 -12.79 23.43 -30.86
CA LEU A 48 -13.34 24.54 -31.64
C LEU A 48 -14.52 25.24 -30.95
N GLY A 49 -15.16 24.61 -29.96
CA GLY A 49 -16.34 25.17 -29.28
C GLY A 49 -17.52 25.39 -30.22
N ASP A 50 -18.30 26.45 -29.98
CA ASP A 50 -19.54 26.78 -30.73
C ASP A 50 -19.29 27.82 -31.81
N ARG A 51 -18.20 27.67 -32.59
CA ARG A 51 -17.89 28.61 -33.68
C ARG A 51 -18.80 28.40 -34.87
N ASP A 52 -19.39 29.47 -35.37
CA ASP A 52 -20.09 29.49 -36.66
C ASP A 52 -19.10 29.44 -37.83
N GLU A 53 -19.61 29.30 -39.04
CA GLU A 53 -18.83 29.22 -40.27
C GLU A 53 -17.92 30.43 -40.46
N GLU A 54 -18.38 31.63 -40.17
CA GLU A 54 -17.61 32.85 -40.32
C GLU A 54 -16.47 32.94 -39.28
N ALA A 55 -16.75 32.55 -38.04
CA ALA A 55 -15.73 32.43 -37.01
C ALA A 55 -14.69 31.36 -37.30
N LEU A 56 -15.08 30.22 -37.91
CA LEU A 56 -14.15 29.19 -38.37
C LEU A 56 -13.29 29.70 -39.54
N LEU A 57 -13.84 30.47 -40.47
CA LEU A 57 -13.08 31.09 -41.55
C LEU A 57 -12.02 32.08 -41.00
N ARG A 58 -12.36 32.86 -40.00
CA ARG A 58 -11.38 33.72 -39.31
C ARG A 58 -10.33 32.94 -38.55
N PHE A 59 -10.70 31.80 -37.96
CA PHE A 59 -9.83 30.94 -37.17
C PHE A 59 -8.92 30.05 -38.02
N SER A 60 -9.30 29.73 -39.28
CA SER A 60 -8.58 28.75 -40.12
C SER A 60 -7.10 29.08 -40.29
N ARG A 61 -6.73 30.35 -40.55
CA ARG A 61 -5.33 30.76 -40.63
C ARG A 61 -4.55 30.54 -39.35
N GLY A 62 -5.18 30.77 -38.20
CA GLY A 62 -4.58 30.48 -36.90
C GLY A 62 -4.41 28.97 -36.68
N ALA A 63 -5.38 28.17 -37.12
CA ALA A 63 -5.30 26.72 -37.06
C ALA A 63 -4.20 26.14 -37.94
N GLU A 64 -4.01 26.69 -39.15
CA GLU A 64 -2.88 26.30 -40.02
C GLU A 64 -1.52 26.59 -39.34
N GLU A 65 -1.38 27.75 -38.70
CA GLU A 65 -0.16 28.08 -37.97
C GLU A 65 0.08 27.16 -36.77
N GLN A 66 -0.97 26.83 -36.01
CA GLN A 66 -0.90 25.87 -34.91
C GLN A 66 -0.55 24.47 -35.42
N ALA A 67 -1.17 24.03 -36.52
CA ALA A 67 -0.86 22.75 -37.15
C ALA A 67 0.61 22.69 -37.63
N ARG A 68 1.13 23.79 -38.19
CA ARG A 68 2.55 23.91 -38.58
C ARG A 68 3.49 23.78 -37.37
N LYS A 69 3.21 24.47 -36.27
CA LYS A 69 3.96 24.37 -35.02
C LYS A 69 3.91 22.94 -34.46
N ALA A 70 2.73 22.31 -34.48
CA ALA A 70 2.56 20.94 -34.07
C ALA A 70 3.35 19.95 -34.92
N ALA A 71 3.40 20.17 -36.25
CA ALA A 71 4.20 19.35 -37.16
C ALA A 71 5.70 19.53 -36.90
N GLN A 72 6.17 20.77 -36.73
CA GLN A 72 7.55 21.07 -36.36
C GLN A 72 8.00 20.42 -35.06
N ALA A 73 7.10 20.37 -34.05
CA ALA A 73 7.37 19.71 -32.78
C ALA A 73 7.71 18.22 -32.94
N LEU A 74 7.23 17.56 -33.98
CA LEU A 74 7.51 16.17 -34.34
C LEU A 74 8.51 16.00 -35.50
N GLY A 75 9.24 17.07 -35.85
CA GLY A 75 10.32 17.03 -36.86
C GLY A 75 9.90 17.37 -38.29
N TYR A 76 8.62 17.67 -38.55
CA TYR A 76 8.15 18.02 -39.91
C TYR A 76 8.15 19.54 -40.10
N TYR A 77 9.21 20.07 -40.74
CA TYR A 77 9.43 21.52 -40.82
C TYR A 77 8.90 22.16 -42.10
N GLN A 78 8.58 21.36 -43.11
CA GLN A 78 8.07 21.83 -44.39
C GLN A 78 6.69 21.23 -44.73
N PRO A 79 5.73 21.22 -43.79
CA PRO A 79 4.42 20.68 -44.09
C PRO A 79 3.67 21.60 -45.07
N GLN A 80 2.97 20.99 -46.03
CA GLN A 80 1.94 21.66 -46.82
C GLN A 80 0.62 21.49 -46.06
N ILE A 81 -0.08 22.59 -45.79
CA ILE A 81 -1.27 22.60 -45.00
C ILE A 81 -2.33 23.41 -45.74
N ASP A 82 -3.44 22.75 -46.04
CA ASP A 82 -4.61 23.35 -46.63
C ASP A 82 -5.79 23.27 -45.66
N SER A 83 -6.54 24.37 -45.53
CA SER A 83 -7.73 24.45 -44.68
C SER A 83 -8.98 24.69 -45.49
N GLU A 84 -10.05 23.95 -45.21
CA GLU A 84 -11.38 24.10 -45.80
C GLU A 84 -12.42 24.20 -44.68
N VAL A 85 -13.27 25.22 -44.72
CA VAL A 85 -14.41 25.31 -43.82
C VAL A 85 -15.66 24.79 -44.53
N LYS A 86 -16.29 23.77 -43.95
CA LYS A 86 -17.57 23.21 -44.45
C LYS A 86 -18.70 23.71 -43.56
N GLY A 87 -19.60 24.49 -44.17
CA GLY A 87 -20.78 25.01 -43.52
C GLY A 87 -21.83 23.95 -43.23
N GLY A 88 -22.88 24.28 -42.50
CA GLY A 88 -23.99 23.42 -42.15
C GLY A 88 -24.46 23.57 -40.71
N LYS A 89 -25.30 22.65 -40.26
CA LYS A 89 -25.79 22.66 -38.86
C LYS A 89 -24.68 22.45 -37.81
N SER A 90 -23.63 21.73 -38.17
CA SER A 90 -22.39 21.57 -37.40
C SER A 90 -21.21 21.94 -38.30
N PRO A 91 -20.78 23.22 -38.30
CA PRO A 91 -19.70 23.67 -39.16
C PRO A 91 -18.41 22.90 -38.85
N ARG A 92 -17.61 22.59 -39.86
CA ARG A 92 -16.41 21.75 -39.71
C ARG A 92 -15.20 22.43 -40.35
N LEU A 93 -14.10 22.49 -39.58
CA LEU A 93 -12.80 22.86 -40.09
C LEU A 93 -12.05 21.60 -40.52
N VAL A 94 -11.78 21.45 -41.79
CA VAL A 94 -10.99 20.35 -42.36
C VAL A 94 -9.58 20.86 -42.62
N LEU A 95 -8.59 20.22 -42.02
CA LEU A 95 -7.17 20.48 -42.28
C LEU A 95 -6.58 19.27 -43.04
N THR A 96 -6.12 19.49 -44.24
CA THR A 96 -5.40 18.48 -45.03
C THR A 96 -3.91 18.79 -44.97
N ILE A 97 -3.11 17.83 -44.51
CA ILE A 97 -1.69 18.04 -44.21
C ILE A 97 -0.88 17.00 -44.92
N GLU A 98 0.07 17.47 -45.72
CA GLU A 98 1.16 16.67 -46.27
C GLU A 98 2.45 17.04 -45.49
N PRO A 99 2.91 16.19 -44.57
CA PRO A 99 3.95 16.54 -43.62
C PRO A 99 5.32 16.75 -44.25
N GLY A 100 5.55 16.16 -45.41
CA GLY A 100 6.88 16.13 -46.04
C GLY A 100 7.85 15.17 -45.33
N GLU A 101 9.10 15.25 -45.68
CA GLU A 101 10.17 14.45 -45.05
C GLU A 101 10.51 15.00 -43.67
N PRO A 102 10.63 14.11 -42.67
CA PRO A 102 11.00 14.54 -41.32
C PRO A 102 12.50 14.87 -41.24
N VAL A 103 12.84 15.77 -40.34
CA VAL A 103 14.22 16.10 -39.97
C VAL A 103 14.78 15.00 -39.06
N HIS A 104 15.97 14.49 -39.38
CA HIS A 104 16.66 13.47 -38.61
C HIS A 104 17.82 14.04 -37.79
N LEU A 105 18.07 13.44 -36.63
CA LEU A 105 19.19 13.80 -35.78
C LEU A 105 20.50 13.33 -36.41
N ARG A 106 21.41 14.28 -36.70
CA ARG A 106 22.72 14.03 -37.23
C ARG A 106 23.74 13.79 -36.12
N ASN A 107 23.81 14.73 -35.16
CA ASN A 107 24.69 14.64 -34.01
C ASN A 107 23.88 14.85 -32.73
N VAL A 108 24.09 13.98 -31.72
CA VAL A 108 23.45 14.11 -30.41
C VAL A 108 24.55 14.02 -29.35
N THR A 109 24.75 15.13 -28.65
CA THR A 109 25.63 15.21 -27.49
C THR A 109 24.83 15.59 -26.27
N ILE A 110 24.65 14.65 -25.34
CA ILE A 110 24.00 14.88 -24.04
C ILE A 110 24.98 14.41 -22.98
N ARG A 111 25.52 15.34 -22.19
CA ARG A 111 26.46 15.01 -21.12
C ARG A 111 26.26 15.89 -19.90
N VAL A 112 26.75 15.39 -18.77
CA VAL A 112 26.79 16.08 -17.51
C VAL A 112 28.25 16.22 -17.09
N ASP A 113 28.65 17.42 -16.75
CA ASP A 113 29.98 17.77 -16.26
C ASP A 113 29.90 18.08 -14.76
N GLY A 114 31.06 18.09 -14.07
CA GLY A 114 31.14 18.35 -12.65
C GLY A 114 30.89 17.11 -11.78
N PRO A 115 30.68 17.28 -10.46
CA PRO A 115 30.54 16.18 -9.50
C PRO A 115 29.36 15.24 -9.78
N ALA A 116 28.29 15.70 -10.42
CA ALA A 116 27.15 14.85 -10.78
C ALA A 116 27.54 13.75 -11.79
N ALA A 117 28.54 13.96 -12.63
CA ALA A 117 29.02 12.98 -13.61
C ALA A 117 29.56 11.70 -12.94
N SER A 118 30.09 11.80 -11.73
CA SER A 118 30.62 10.66 -10.96
C SER A 118 29.56 9.97 -10.10
N LEU A 119 28.35 10.55 -9.96
CA LEU A 119 27.28 10.00 -9.14
C LEU A 119 26.51 8.91 -9.89
N LYS A 120 26.65 7.66 -9.47
CA LYS A 120 26.01 6.49 -10.13
C LYS A 120 24.49 6.58 -10.23
N SER A 121 23.85 7.26 -9.29
CA SER A 121 22.40 7.48 -9.27
C SER A 121 21.95 8.61 -10.20
N PHE A 122 22.85 9.48 -10.64
CA PHE A 122 22.54 10.53 -11.61
C PHE A 122 22.60 9.95 -13.02
N ARG A 123 21.44 9.86 -13.68
CA ARG A 123 21.34 9.20 -14.99
C ARG A 123 21.24 10.22 -16.11
N VAL A 124 22.19 10.18 -17.03
CA VAL A 124 22.07 10.92 -18.30
C VAL A 124 20.94 10.30 -19.13
N PRO A 125 20.01 11.10 -19.67
CA PRO A 125 18.91 10.59 -20.50
C PRO A 125 19.43 9.77 -21.68
N LYS A 126 18.93 8.55 -21.81
CA LYS A 126 19.19 7.66 -22.94
C LYS A 126 17.86 7.22 -23.51
N SER A 127 17.46 7.75 -24.65
CA SER A 127 16.24 7.37 -25.36
C SER A 127 16.60 7.00 -26.80
N PRO A 128 15.98 5.97 -27.40
CA PRO A 128 16.10 5.69 -28.83
C PRO A 128 15.75 6.89 -29.72
N ALA A 129 14.83 7.75 -29.24
CA ALA A 129 14.44 8.98 -29.93
C ALA A 129 15.47 10.10 -29.86
N LEU A 130 16.53 9.95 -29.05
CA LEU A 130 17.65 10.89 -28.91
C LEU A 130 18.96 10.25 -29.38
N GLN A 131 18.93 9.51 -30.47
CA GLN A 131 20.10 8.90 -31.11
C GLN A 131 20.26 9.41 -32.54
N THR A 132 21.49 9.37 -33.05
CA THR A 132 21.78 9.70 -34.44
C THR A 132 20.91 8.85 -35.38
N GLY A 133 20.28 9.49 -36.36
CA GLY A 133 19.35 8.88 -37.29
C GLY A 133 17.87 8.85 -36.85
N ALA A 134 17.58 9.13 -35.59
CA ALA A 134 16.19 9.25 -35.14
C ALA A 134 15.51 10.52 -35.68
N VAL A 135 14.21 10.48 -35.86
CA VAL A 135 13.40 11.67 -36.21
C VAL A 135 13.44 12.67 -35.07
N LEU A 136 13.66 13.94 -35.38
CA LEU A 136 13.64 15.00 -34.37
C LEU A 136 12.28 15.09 -33.69
N ASN A 137 12.29 15.06 -32.37
CA ASN A 137 11.11 15.28 -31.53
C ASN A 137 11.46 16.28 -30.43
N HIS A 138 10.85 17.48 -30.48
CA HIS A 138 11.10 18.53 -29.52
C HIS A 138 10.69 18.14 -28.08
N GLY A 139 9.61 17.36 -27.93
CA GLY A 139 9.18 16.85 -26.64
C GLY A 139 10.27 16.03 -25.97
N GLN A 140 10.92 15.14 -26.69
CA GLN A 140 12.03 14.31 -26.18
C GLN A 140 13.26 15.14 -25.78
N TYR A 141 13.55 16.19 -26.54
CA TYR A 141 14.62 17.14 -26.19
C TYR A 141 14.30 17.91 -24.89
N GLU A 142 13.08 18.43 -24.74
CA GLU A 142 12.67 19.11 -23.51
C GLU A 142 12.55 18.15 -22.32
N ASP A 143 12.11 16.93 -22.55
CA ASP A 143 12.07 15.88 -21.51
C ASP A 143 13.47 15.53 -21.01
N ALA A 144 14.46 15.46 -21.91
CA ALA A 144 15.85 15.24 -21.52
C ALA A 144 16.38 16.36 -20.62
N LYS A 145 16.10 17.63 -20.96
CA LYS A 145 16.48 18.77 -20.13
C LYS A 145 15.81 18.70 -18.75
N ARG A 146 14.49 18.48 -18.74
CA ARG A 146 13.70 18.40 -17.51
C ARG A 146 14.20 17.25 -16.62
N LEU A 147 14.52 16.09 -17.20
CA LEU A 147 15.06 14.97 -16.45
C LEU A 147 16.39 15.30 -15.77
N ILE A 148 17.30 15.96 -16.48
CA ILE A 148 18.59 16.41 -15.92
C ILE A 148 18.35 17.40 -14.78
N GLN A 149 17.51 18.40 -14.97
CA GLN A 149 17.21 19.43 -13.96
C GLN A 149 16.52 18.83 -12.73
N ASN A 150 15.57 17.91 -12.91
CA ASN A 150 14.89 17.24 -11.82
C ASN A 150 15.88 16.40 -10.99
N GLN A 151 16.79 15.68 -11.66
CA GLN A 151 17.83 14.94 -10.94
C GLN A 151 18.81 15.89 -10.23
N ALA A 152 19.19 17.00 -10.84
CA ALA A 152 20.04 17.99 -10.22
C ALA A 152 19.39 18.55 -8.93
N SER A 153 18.12 18.93 -8.98
CA SER A 153 17.37 19.37 -7.81
C SER A 153 17.24 18.27 -6.77
N ARG A 154 16.99 17.03 -7.17
CA ARG A 154 16.88 15.89 -6.26
C ARG A 154 18.17 15.67 -5.48
N PHE A 155 19.30 15.67 -6.17
CA PHE A 155 20.61 15.33 -5.58
C PHE A 155 21.41 16.53 -5.05
N GLY A 156 20.79 17.72 -4.99
CA GLY A 156 21.39 18.91 -4.38
C GLY A 156 22.39 19.66 -5.25
N PHE A 157 22.24 19.63 -6.56
CA PHE A 157 23.03 20.42 -7.50
C PHE A 157 22.28 21.72 -7.89
N PHE A 158 22.03 22.59 -6.92
CA PHE A 158 21.13 23.74 -7.11
C PHE A 158 21.75 24.89 -7.91
N SER A 159 23.07 24.99 -7.96
CA SER A 159 23.80 25.96 -8.76
C SER A 159 24.08 25.48 -10.20
N GLY A 160 23.65 24.24 -10.52
CA GLY A 160 23.86 23.65 -11.82
C GLY A 160 23.10 24.35 -12.94
N ARG A 161 23.70 24.42 -14.12
CA ARG A 161 23.13 25.05 -15.31
C ARG A 161 23.61 24.39 -16.59
N PHE A 162 22.84 24.56 -17.64
CA PHE A 162 23.30 24.17 -18.97
C PHE A 162 24.38 25.17 -19.44
N SER A 163 25.62 24.69 -19.58
CA SER A 163 26.71 25.44 -20.17
C SER A 163 26.57 25.49 -21.70
N ARG A 164 25.94 24.48 -22.29
CA ARG A 164 25.50 24.45 -23.68
C ARG A 164 24.10 23.86 -23.77
N GLN A 165 23.22 24.59 -24.48
CA GLN A 165 21.84 24.19 -24.71
C GLN A 165 21.47 24.63 -26.13
N LYS A 166 21.72 23.75 -27.09
CA LYS A 166 21.53 24.06 -28.50
C LYS A 166 20.77 22.92 -29.19
N LEU A 167 19.71 23.30 -29.89
CA LEU A 167 19.06 22.50 -30.92
C LEU A 167 19.18 23.29 -32.23
N ALA A 168 20.04 22.84 -33.13
CA ALA A 168 20.23 23.44 -34.42
C ALA A 168 19.55 22.59 -35.49
N VAL A 169 18.57 23.18 -36.19
CA VAL A 169 17.81 22.48 -37.23
C VAL A 169 18.08 23.13 -38.57
N ASP A 170 18.44 22.30 -39.55
CA ASP A 170 18.52 22.68 -40.96
C ASP A 170 17.38 21.97 -41.72
N PRO A 171 16.25 22.64 -41.95
CA PRO A 171 15.10 22.03 -42.63
C PRO A 171 15.37 21.73 -44.11
N ARG A 172 16.32 22.43 -44.73
CA ARG A 172 16.66 22.19 -46.16
C ARG A 172 17.51 20.95 -46.33
N ALA A 173 18.43 20.74 -45.39
CA ALA A 173 19.29 19.55 -45.39
C ALA A 173 18.57 18.33 -44.71
N GLY A 174 17.44 18.53 -44.07
CA GLY A 174 16.67 17.48 -43.34
C GLY A 174 17.39 16.96 -42.12
N VAL A 175 18.26 17.78 -41.48
CA VAL A 175 19.07 17.34 -40.33
C VAL A 175 18.98 18.28 -39.15
N ALA A 176 19.21 17.74 -37.96
CA ALA A 176 19.31 18.52 -36.72
C ALA A 176 20.47 18.01 -35.84
N ASP A 177 21.08 18.95 -35.11
CA ASP A 177 22.10 18.67 -34.09
C ASP A 177 21.62 19.06 -32.71
N ILE A 178 21.81 18.18 -31.74
CA ILE A 178 21.51 18.42 -30.32
C ILE A 178 22.81 18.49 -29.54
N GLU A 179 23.00 19.59 -28.79
CA GLU A 179 24.11 19.73 -27.85
C GLU A 179 23.53 20.21 -26.50
N LEU A 180 23.48 19.28 -25.52
CA LEU A 180 23.09 19.54 -24.14
C LEU A 180 24.28 19.20 -23.23
N VAL A 181 24.90 20.22 -22.65
CA VAL A 181 26.00 20.06 -21.68
C VAL A 181 25.54 20.73 -20.38
N TYR A 182 25.36 19.95 -19.35
CA TYR A 182 24.95 20.43 -18.04
C TYR A 182 26.16 20.41 -17.11
N ASP A 183 26.52 21.58 -16.57
CA ASP A 183 27.49 21.71 -15.50
C ASP A 183 26.73 21.68 -14.16
N SER A 184 27.00 20.65 -13.35
CA SER A 184 26.29 20.44 -12.10
C SER A 184 26.62 21.47 -11.02
N GLY A 185 27.76 22.13 -11.09
CA GLY A 185 28.27 22.88 -9.96
C GLY A 185 28.54 21.97 -8.74
N PRO A 186 28.80 22.55 -7.56
CA PRO A 186 29.01 21.79 -6.33
C PRO A 186 27.74 21.06 -5.89
N ARG A 187 27.94 19.96 -5.13
CA ARG A 187 26.85 19.25 -4.47
C ARG A 187 26.63 19.80 -3.07
N TYR A 188 25.43 20.25 -2.80
CA TYR A 188 25.06 20.74 -1.48
C TYR A 188 24.92 19.59 -0.48
N SER A 189 25.10 19.88 0.80
CA SER A 189 24.92 18.97 1.92
C SER A 189 23.84 19.47 2.88
N LEU A 190 23.24 18.53 3.63
CA LEU A 190 22.28 18.83 4.68
C LEU A 190 23.01 19.31 5.94
N GLY A 191 22.58 20.41 6.51
CA GLY A 191 23.07 20.96 7.77
C GLY A 191 22.41 20.31 8.97
N LYS A 192 22.49 21.01 10.11
CA LYS A 192 21.76 20.63 11.32
C LYS A 192 20.26 20.78 11.10
N VAL A 193 19.49 19.91 11.75
CA VAL A 193 18.05 20.00 11.82
C VAL A 193 17.67 20.85 13.03
N ASN A 194 16.96 21.93 12.79
CA ASN A 194 16.45 22.85 13.82
C ASN A 194 14.94 22.57 13.99
N PHE A 195 14.53 22.25 15.20
CA PHE A 195 13.11 22.04 15.50
C PHE A 195 12.50 23.32 16.06
N GLU A 196 11.40 23.77 15.46
CA GLU A 196 10.64 24.95 15.86
C GLU A 196 9.22 24.53 16.28
N GLY A 197 8.66 25.20 17.28
CA GLY A 197 7.33 24.96 17.79
C GLY A 197 7.32 24.65 19.28
N ASP A 198 6.15 24.79 19.90
CA ASP A 198 5.97 24.45 21.31
C ASP A 198 5.73 22.93 21.43
N THR A 199 6.80 22.19 21.67
CA THR A 199 6.74 20.74 21.83
C THR A 199 7.14 20.33 23.24
N PRO A 200 6.47 19.33 23.83
CA PRO A 200 6.80 18.83 25.16
C PRO A 200 7.99 17.85 25.16
N PHE A 201 8.64 17.64 24.01
CA PHE A 201 9.65 16.61 23.82
C PHE A 201 11.07 17.16 23.99
N ASP A 202 11.96 16.31 24.52
CA ASP A 202 13.38 16.59 24.59
C ASP A 202 13.97 16.69 23.18
N GLU A 203 14.90 17.64 22.99
CA GLU A 203 15.60 17.80 21.72
C GLU A 203 16.34 16.52 21.30
N ASP A 204 16.90 15.77 22.26
CA ASP A 204 17.54 14.48 22.01
C ASP A 204 16.61 13.48 21.35
N LEU A 205 15.35 13.38 21.79
CA LEU A 205 14.36 12.52 21.16
C LEU A 205 14.10 12.93 19.71
N LEU A 206 13.95 14.23 19.46
CA LEU A 206 13.70 14.77 18.12
C LEU A 206 14.89 14.52 17.18
N GLN A 207 16.12 14.76 17.68
CA GLN A 207 17.34 14.54 16.88
C GLN A 207 17.53 13.06 16.51
N ARG A 208 17.18 12.12 17.39
CA ARG A 208 17.21 10.67 17.09
C ARG A 208 16.17 10.22 16.06
N MET A 209 15.16 11.05 15.76
CA MET A 209 14.19 10.80 14.69
C MET A 209 14.70 11.20 13.31
N VAL A 210 15.82 11.94 13.22
CA VAL A 210 16.38 12.39 11.94
C VAL A 210 17.09 11.24 11.23
N PRO A 211 16.72 10.90 9.98
CA PRO A 211 17.29 9.74 9.28
C PRO A 211 18.67 9.99 8.67
N PHE A 212 19.24 11.17 8.85
CA PHE A 212 20.56 11.55 8.31
C PHE A 212 21.38 12.35 9.36
N LYS A 213 22.67 12.50 9.07
CA LYS A 213 23.59 13.32 9.89
C LYS A 213 23.89 14.62 9.17
N ALA A 214 24.23 15.67 9.94
CA ALA A 214 24.77 16.90 9.36
C ALA A 214 26.02 16.60 8.50
N GLY A 215 26.10 17.22 7.32
CA GLY A 215 27.13 16.94 6.31
C GLY A 215 26.77 15.82 5.33
N THR A 216 25.65 15.13 5.50
CA THR A 216 25.15 14.17 4.51
C THR A 216 24.86 14.90 3.19
N PRO A 217 25.32 14.40 2.03
CA PRO A 217 24.99 14.99 0.74
C PRO A 217 23.48 15.09 0.56
N TYR A 218 23.00 16.23 0.07
CA TYR A 218 21.59 16.48 -0.11
C TYR A 218 20.95 15.43 -1.02
N ASP A 219 19.80 14.93 -0.58
CA ASP A 219 18.84 14.16 -1.39
C ASP A 219 17.43 14.54 -0.91
N SER A 220 16.57 14.95 -1.83
CA SER A 220 15.19 15.30 -1.48
C SER A 220 14.38 14.13 -0.90
N GLU A 221 14.80 12.88 -1.16
CA GLU A 221 14.20 11.70 -0.54
C GLU A 221 14.45 11.67 0.96
N LEU A 222 15.63 12.10 1.45
CA LEU A 222 15.93 12.18 2.88
C LEU A 222 15.04 13.22 3.58
N ILE A 223 14.75 14.33 2.91
CA ILE A 223 13.83 15.35 3.43
C ILE A 223 12.40 14.82 3.50
N ALA A 224 11.96 14.11 2.45
CA ALA A 224 10.65 13.45 2.43
C ALA A 224 10.56 12.34 3.49
N GLU A 225 11.63 11.57 3.68
CA GLU A 225 11.73 10.54 4.72
C GLU A 225 11.63 11.15 6.13
N LEU A 226 12.34 12.24 6.41
CA LEU A 226 12.23 12.95 7.68
C LEU A 226 10.80 13.43 7.93
N ASN A 227 10.18 14.06 6.94
CA ASN A 227 8.80 14.54 7.05
C ASN A 227 7.83 13.37 7.32
N GLN A 228 7.93 12.28 6.57
CA GLN A 228 7.10 11.10 6.75
C GLN A 228 7.34 10.43 8.10
N ALA A 229 8.60 10.34 8.53
CA ALA A 229 9.00 9.76 9.81
C ALA A 229 8.34 10.51 10.97
N LEU A 230 8.47 11.84 11.00
CA LEU A 230 7.86 12.68 12.02
C LEU A 230 6.33 12.61 12.00
N GLN A 231 5.69 12.65 10.83
CA GLN A 231 4.24 12.51 10.70
C GLN A 231 3.73 11.15 11.20
N SER A 232 4.48 10.09 10.94
CA SER A 232 4.10 8.72 11.35
C SER A 232 4.42 8.39 12.80
N SER A 233 5.18 9.24 13.50
CA SER A 233 5.59 9.03 14.91
C SER A 233 4.42 8.95 15.88
N GLY A 234 3.28 9.57 15.52
CA GLY A 234 2.13 9.71 16.42
C GLY A 234 2.24 10.87 17.42
N TYR A 235 3.35 11.60 17.43
CA TYR A 235 3.57 12.74 18.33
C TYR A 235 3.03 14.07 17.77
N PHE A 236 2.97 14.19 16.44
CA PHE A 236 2.63 15.44 15.74
C PHE A 236 1.37 15.27 14.89
N GLU A 237 0.56 16.31 14.81
CA GLU A 237 -0.55 16.41 13.87
C GLU A 237 -0.19 17.26 12.65
N GLY A 238 0.75 18.19 12.79
CA GLY A 238 1.33 18.99 11.72
C GLY A 238 2.86 18.89 11.72
N VAL A 239 3.44 18.60 10.56
CA VAL A 239 4.89 18.60 10.34
C VAL A 239 5.17 19.32 9.03
N ARG A 240 6.05 20.31 9.08
CA ARG A 240 6.56 21.00 7.90
C ARG A 240 8.08 21.03 7.95
N VAL A 241 8.70 20.36 6.99
CA VAL A 241 10.15 20.36 6.83
C VAL A 241 10.52 21.31 5.70
N ASP A 242 11.37 22.27 5.98
CA ASP A 242 11.90 23.24 5.02
C ASP A 242 13.43 23.06 4.93
N ALA A 243 13.92 22.90 3.71
CA ALA A 243 15.34 22.78 3.39
C ALA A 243 15.62 23.63 2.15
N ALA A 244 15.49 24.96 2.31
CA ALA A 244 15.59 25.91 1.21
C ALA A 244 17.04 26.14 0.78
N PRO A 245 17.41 25.88 -0.50
CA PRO A 245 18.76 26.16 -1.01
C PRO A 245 19.19 27.63 -0.86
N THR A 246 18.24 28.55 -0.84
CA THR A 246 18.48 29.99 -0.66
C THR A 246 18.99 30.36 0.73
N ALA A 247 18.79 29.49 1.73
CA ALA A 247 19.30 29.67 3.10
C ALA A 247 20.69 29.05 3.30
N SER A 248 21.30 28.45 2.24
CA SER A 248 22.60 27.79 2.35
C SER A 248 23.74 28.75 2.63
N LYS A 249 24.71 28.27 3.42
CA LYS A 249 26.04 28.87 3.59
C LYS A 249 27.07 27.80 3.28
N ASP A 250 28.06 28.16 2.45
CA ASP A 250 29.15 27.23 2.09
C ASP A 250 28.63 25.86 1.57
N ASP A 251 27.59 25.89 0.72
CA ASP A 251 26.93 24.71 0.16
C ASP A 251 26.28 23.79 1.22
N VAL A 252 26.03 24.29 2.44
CA VAL A 252 25.31 23.57 3.51
C VAL A 252 23.93 24.19 3.71
N ILE A 253 22.88 23.38 3.58
CA ILE A 253 21.49 23.79 3.71
C ILE A 253 21.01 23.48 5.12
N PRO A 254 20.62 24.48 5.94
CA PRO A 254 19.94 24.23 7.20
C PRO A 254 18.59 23.56 6.93
N VAL A 255 18.17 22.68 7.83
CA VAL A 255 16.88 22.01 7.74
C VAL A 255 16.03 22.48 8.92
N ASP A 256 15.00 23.27 8.62
CA ASP A 256 14.09 23.79 9.63
C ASP A 256 12.80 22.99 9.65
N VAL A 257 12.42 22.53 10.84
CA VAL A 257 11.25 21.65 11.04
C VAL A 257 10.27 22.34 11.97
N LYS A 258 9.10 22.69 11.46
CA LYS A 258 7.98 23.21 12.26
C LYS A 258 7.07 22.08 12.67
N LEU A 259 6.83 21.97 13.99
CA LEU A 259 6.08 20.91 14.62
C LEU A 259 4.82 21.47 15.29
N GLU A 260 3.69 20.82 15.05
CA GLU A 260 2.46 21.00 15.79
C GLU A 260 2.16 19.73 16.58
N THR A 261 2.17 19.83 17.89
CA THR A 261 2.00 18.68 18.77
C THR A 261 0.58 18.12 18.69
N ARG A 262 0.46 16.82 18.52
CA ARG A 262 -0.82 16.11 18.50
C ARG A 262 -1.46 16.09 19.89
N LYS A 263 -2.80 16.00 19.95
CA LYS A 263 -3.50 15.70 21.22
C LYS A 263 -2.97 14.39 21.80
N PRO A 264 -2.62 14.35 23.10
CA PRO A 264 -1.88 13.23 23.68
C PRO A 264 -2.69 11.92 23.77
N ARG A 265 -3.99 11.95 23.52
CA ARG A 265 -4.88 10.81 23.73
C ARG A 265 -5.68 10.50 22.48
N THR A 266 -5.78 9.21 22.17
CA THR A 266 -6.72 8.69 21.17
C THR A 266 -7.53 7.56 21.76
N MET A 267 -8.76 7.43 21.30
CA MET A 267 -9.67 6.34 21.62
C MET A 267 -10.22 5.77 20.31
N GLY A 268 -10.20 4.47 20.18
CA GLY A 268 -10.80 3.75 19.08
C GLY A 268 -11.91 2.82 19.56
N LEU A 269 -12.99 2.76 18.80
CA LEU A 269 -14.06 1.79 18.97
C LEU A 269 -14.26 1.08 17.64
N GLY A 270 -14.44 -0.23 17.69
CA GLY A 270 -14.71 -1.07 16.53
C GLY A 270 -15.78 -2.10 16.83
N ILE A 271 -16.62 -2.36 15.85
CA ILE A 271 -17.58 -3.46 15.88
C ILE A 271 -17.29 -4.39 14.72
N GLY A 272 -17.50 -5.66 14.89
CA GLY A 272 -17.29 -6.65 13.85
C GLY A 272 -18.18 -7.87 14.06
N TYR A 273 -18.27 -8.69 13.03
CA TYR A 273 -18.97 -9.97 13.08
C TYR A 273 -18.21 -10.98 12.22
N SER A 274 -18.13 -12.22 12.70
CA SER A 274 -17.74 -13.37 11.90
C SER A 274 -18.53 -14.60 12.36
N THR A 275 -18.66 -15.59 11.49
CA THR A 275 -19.36 -16.84 11.85
C THR A 275 -18.62 -17.63 12.91
N ASP A 276 -17.29 -17.50 12.99
CA ASP A 276 -16.46 -18.19 13.96
C ASP A 276 -16.68 -17.72 15.42
N VAL A 277 -16.76 -16.41 15.63
CA VAL A 277 -16.78 -15.84 16.99
C VAL A 277 -18.02 -14.99 17.28
N GLY A 278 -18.92 -14.86 16.31
CA GLY A 278 -20.11 -14.03 16.42
C GLY A 278 -19.83 -12.53 16.42
N PRO A 279 -20.72 -11.72 17.01
CA PRO A 279 -20.52 -10.29 17.18
C PRO A 279 -19.34 -10.02 18.12
N ARG A 280 -18.52 -9.03 17.78
CA ARG A 280 -17.38 -8.59 18.59
C ARG A 280 -17.30 -7.08 18.67
N VAL A 281 -16.88 -6.61 19.82
CA VAL A 281 -16.60 -5.21 20.10
C VAL A 281 -15.14 -5.08 20.48
N LYS A 282 -14.46 -4.12 19.87
CA LYS A 282 -13.09 -3.73 20.22
C LYS A 282 -13.09 -2.31 20.74
N ALA A 283 -12.31 -2.06 21.78
CA ALA A 283 -12.03 -0.72 22.26
C ALA A 283 -10.54 -0.61 22.55
N ASN A 284 -9.97 0.52 22.24
CA ASN A 284 -8.61 0.85 22.63
C ASN A 284 -8.51 2.31 23.06
N TRP A 285 -7.55 2.56 23.90
CA TRP A 285 -7.19 3.90 24.33
C TRP A 285 -5.68 3.99 24.45
N THR A 286 -5.10 5.05 23.90
CA THR A 286 -3.67 5.26 23.91
C THR A 286 -3.35 6.69 24.32
N ARG A 287 -2.44 6.85 25.25
CA ARG A 287 -1.73 8.10 25.52
C ARG A 287 -0.39 8.05 24.83
N HIS A 288 -0.25 8.83 23.74
CA HIS A 288 0.88 8.77 22.81
C HIS A 288 2.19 9.26 23.41
N TRP A 289 2.11 10.10 24.45
CA TRP A 289 3.27 10.56 25.19
C TRP A 289 2.87 10.97 26.62
N VAL A 290 3.75 10.70 27.58
CA VAL A 290 3.56 11.00 29.01
C VAL A 290 4.69 11.82 29.59
N ASN A 291 5.84 11.84 28.94
CA ASN A 291 7.04 12.55 29.35
C ASN A 291 7.79 13.11 28.12
N PRO A 292 8.79 13.99 28.32
CA PRO A 292 9.59 14.55 27.24
C PRO A 292 10.38 13.51 26.43
N GLN A 293 10.64 12.32 27.00
CA GLN A 293 11.32 11.20 26.34
C GLN A 293 10.39 10.40 25.41
N GLY A 294 9.10 10.80 25.29
CA GLY A 294 8.16 10.21 24.35
C GLY A 294 7.60 8.83 24.76
N HIS A 295 7.66 8.47 26.04
CA HIS A 295 7.05 7.21 26.50
C HIS A 295 5.54 7.25 26.30
N SER A 296 4.93 6.11 26.00
CA SER A 296 3.48 5.97 25.79
C SER A 296 2.91 4.79 26.55
N TYR A 297 1.61 4.83 26.81
CA TYR A 297 0.90 3.68 27.36
C TYR A 297 -0.54 3.64 26.86
N GLY A 298 -1.14 2.47 27.01
CA GLY A 298 -2.52 2.29 26.63
C GLY A 298 -3.07 0.94 27.02
N TRP A 299 -4.31 0.76 26.64
CA TRP A 299 -4.99 -0.52 26.76
C TRP A 299 -5.80 -0.82 25.50
N GLU A 300 -6.03 -2.10 25.29
CA GLU A 300 -6.91 -2.63 24.25
C GLU A 300 -7.77 -3.74 24.83
N THR A 301 -8.98 -3.85 24.36
CA THR A 301 -9.90 -4.95 24.72
C THR A 301 -10.71 -5.39 23.51
N GLU A 302 -10.96 -6.69 23.45
CA GLU A 302 -11.87 -7.30 22.50
C GLU A 302 -12.82 -8.21 23.27
N VAL A 303 -14.10 -8.09 23.02
CA VAL A 303 -15.15 -8.90 23.64
C VAL A 303 -16.02 -9.51 22.55
N SER A 304 -16.10 -10.83 22.55
CA SER A 304 -17.04 -11.65 21.79
C SER A 304 -17.61 -12.73 22.71
N ALA A 305 -18.60 -13.52 22.24
CA ALA A 305 -19.18 -14.57 23.06
C ALA A 305 -18.12 -15.59 23.53
N PRO A 306 -17.30 -16.20 22.63
CA PRO A 306 -16.31 -17.19 23.04
C PRO A 306 -15.02 -16.59 23.59
N ARG A 307 -14.76 -15.28 23.41
CA ARG A 307 -13.45 -14.70 23.75
C ARG A 307 -13.55 -13.29 24.29
N GLN A 308 -12.96 -13.08 25.46
CA GLN A 308 -12.79 -11.78 26.08
C GLN A 308 -11.31 -11.58 26.39
N ASN A 309 -10.75 -10.46 25.96
CA ASN A 309 -9.38 -10.12 26.29
C ASN A 309 -9.24 -8.65 26.71
N VAL A 310 -8.24 -8.39 27.53
CA VAL A 310 -7.74 -7.05 27.85
C VAL A 310 -6.23 -7.08 27.86
N GLY A 311 -5.63 -6.11 27.17
CA GLY A 311 -4.19 -5.89 27.12
C GLY A 311 -3.82 -4.51 27.61
N LEU A 312 -2.70 -4.42 28.31
CA LEU A 312 -2.09 -3.18 28.78
C LEU A 312 -0.68 -3.11 28.21
N PHE A 313 -0.21 -1.92 27.90
CA PHE A 313 1.16 -1.74 27.46
C PHE A 313 1.75 -0.41 27.92
N TYR A 314 3.07 -0.40 28.07
CA TYR A 314 3.90 0.77 28.30
C TYR A 314 5.10 0.71 27.34
N ASP A 315 5.23 1.71 26.47
CA ASP A 315 6.24 1.77 25.42
C ASP A 315 7.32 2.82 25.78
N ILE A 316 8.57 2.44 25.61
CA ILE A 316 9.76 3.28 25.75
C ILE A 316 10.44 3.32 24.37
N PRO A 317 10.51 4.49 23.71
CA PRO A 317 11.24 4.62 22.44
C PRO A 317 12.73 4.31 22.64
N LEU A 318 13.30 3.49 21.74
CA LEU A 318 14.73 3.19 21.70
C LEU A 318 15.39 4.00 20.57
N ASP A 319 16.51 3.54 20.05
CA ASP A 319 17.22 4.17 18.94
C ASP A 319 17.25 3.23 17.72
N PRO A 320 16.67 3.64 16.59
CA PRO A 320 15.92 4.89 16.29
C PRO A 320 14.48 4.84 16.84
N PRO A 321 13.96 5.95 17.41
CA PRO A 321 12.71 5.94 18.19
C PRO A 321 11.44 5.69 17.37
N LEU A 322 11.52 5.85 16.04
CA LEU A 322 10.39 5.64 15.13
C LEU A 322 10.16 4.16 14.78
N THR A 323 11.19 3.35 14.92
CA THR A 323 11.18 1.94 14.52
C THR A 323 11.41 0.99 15.67
N ASP A 324 12.12 1.45 16.71
CA ASP A 324 12.54 0.62 17.80
C ASP A 324 11.94 1.09 19.13
N LYS A 325 11.39 0.15 19.90
CA LYS A 325 10.85 0.41 21.22
C LYS A 325 10.93 -0.81 22.14
N LEU A 326 11.09 -0.55 23.41
CA LEU A 326 10.89 -1.52 24.47
C LEU A 326 9.47 -1.40 24.99
N ARG A 327 8.69 -2.46 24.89
CA ARG A 327 7.32 -2.54 25.40
C ARG A 327 7.28 -3.43 26.62
N PHE A 328 6.69 -2.97 27.70
CA PHE A 328 6.21 -3.80 28.79
C PHE A 328 4.74 -4.07 28.54
N ALA A 329 4.39 -5.34 28.30
CA ALA A 329 3.02 -5.75 28.00
C ALA A 329 2.48 -6.67 29.09
N GLY A 330 1.20 -6.52 29.40
CA GLY A 330 0.43 -7.43 30.23
C GLY A 330 -0.93 -7.68 29.62
N GLY A 331 -1.44 -8.92 29.67
CA GLY A 331 -2.70 -9.26 29.09
C GLY A 331 -3.42 -10.36 29.84
N TYR A 332 -4.74 -10.29 29.87
CA TYR A 332 -5.62 -11.35 30.36
C TYR A 332 -6.60 -11.73 29.27
N GLN A 333 -6.75 -13.02 29.04
CA GLN A 333 -7.68 -13.59 28.06
C GLN A 333 -8.51 -14.70 28.72
N ASN A 334 -9.80 -14.69 28.46
CA ASN A 334 -10.71 -15.77 28.78
C ASN A 334 -11.32 -16.26 27.46
N GLU A 335 -11.16 -17.54 27.14
CA GLU A 335 -11.59 -18.10 25.84
C GLU A 335 -12.21 -19.48 26.02
N GLU A 336 -13.37 -19.67 25.37
CA GLU A 336 -13.94 -21.01 25.12
C GLU A 336 -13.27 -21.59 23.86
N ILE A 337 -12.65 -22.77 23.98
CA ILE A 337 -11.84 -23.37 22.91
C ILE A 337 -12.54 -24.62 22.39
N ALA A 338 -12.75 -24.68 21.08
CA ALA A 338 -13.30 -25.83 20.34
C ALA A 338 -14.72 -26.25 20.78
N ASP A 339 -14.94 -26.50 22.04
CA ASP A 339 -16.21 -26.96 22.62
C ASP A 339 -16.59 -26.09 23.82
N LYS A 340 -17.89 -25.95 24.09
CA LYS A 340 -18.44 -25.06 25.15
C LYS A 340 -17.95 -25.37 26.56
N ASP A 341 -17.52 -26.60 26.81
CA ASP A 341 -17.00 -27.04 28.11
C ASP A 341 -15.50 -26.87 28.27
N SER A 342 -14.82 -26.41 27.21
CA SER A 342 -13.38 -26.17 27.19
C SER A 342 -13.08 -24.69 27.40
N LEU A 343 -12.33 -24.36 28.43
CA LEU A 343 -12.06 -22.99 28.87
C LEU A 343 -10.56 -22.78 29.09
N SER A 344 -10.07 -21.64 28.64
CA SER A 344 -8.73 -21.14 28.93
C SER A 344 -8.79 -19.75 29.54
N LYS A 345 -8.16 -19.58 30.69
CA LYS A 345 -7.91 -18.31 31.36
C LYS A 345 -6.42 -18.04 31.37
N LEU A 346 -5.98 -17.16 30.51
CA LEU A 346 -4.58 -16.89 30.23
C LEU A 346 -4.17 -15.50 30.75
N LEU A 347 -3.17 -15.47 31.60
CA LEU A 347 -2.46 -14.24 32.02
C LEU A 347 -1.06 -14.24 31.41
N THR A 348 -0.68 -13.15 30.73
CA THR A 348 0.65 -12.95 30.17
C THR A 348 1.24 -11.63 30.63
N VAL A 349 2.53 -11.61 30.96
CA VAL A 349 3.28 -10.39 31.29
C VAL A 349 4.72 -10.53 30.78
N GLY A 350 5.27 -9.45 30.25
CA GLY A 350 6.68 -9.45 29.89
C GLY A 350 7.15 -8.30 29.03
N PRO A 351 8.46 -8.10 28.93
CA PRO A 351 9.08 -7.15 28.01
C PRO A 351 9.12 -7.70 26.58
N GLU A 352 8.98 -6.78 25.64
CA GLU A 352 9.10 -7.01 24.21
C GLU A 352 9.96 -5.91 23.57
N TRP A 353 10.98 -6.28 22.84
CA TRP A 353 11.73 -5.36 22.01
C TRP A 353 11.21 -5.43 20.58
N HIS A 354 10.52 -4.37 20.18
CA HIS A 354 10.02 -4.20 18.81
C HIS A 354 11.07 -3.43 18.01
N SER A 355 11.38 -3.91 16.80
CA SER A 355 12.28 -3.23 15.87
C SER A 355 11.87 -3.45 14.42
N LYS A 356 12.13 -2.44 13.57
CA LYS A 356 11.95 -2.53 12.13
C LYS A 356 13.31 -2.52 11.45
N LEU A 357 13.63 -3.61 10.77
CA LEU A 357 14.90 -3.76 10.07
C LEU A 357 14.92 -2.91 8.78
N PRO A 358 16.10 -2.51 8.27
CA PRO A 358 16.23 -1.79 7.00
C PRO A 358 15.62 -2.53 5.80
N SER A 359 15.57 -3.86 5.87
CA SER A 359 14.91 -4.72 4.88
C SER A 359 13.38 -4.66 4.90
N GLY A 360 12.78 -3.89 5.84
CA GLY A 360 11.34 -3.75 6.02
C GLY A 360 10.69 -4.80 6.95
N TRP A 361 11.44 -5.79 7.41
CA TRP A 361 10.94 -6.76 8.38
C TRP A 361 10.71 -6.12 9.74
N GLN A 362 9.59 -6.42 10.36
CA GLN A 362 9.34 -6.14 11.76
C GLN A 362 9.79 -7.35 12.59
N ARG A 363 10.61 -7.10 13.60
CA ARG A 363 11.11 -8.10 14.54
C ARG A 363 10.62 -7.76 15.94
N VAL A 364 10.14 -8.77 16.67
CA VAL A 364 9.84 -8.67 18.10
C VAL A 364 10.61 -9.76 18.82
N VAL A 365 11.47 -9.36 19.74
CA VAL A 365 12.13 -10.26 20.70
C VAL A 365 11.43 -10.09 22.05
N SER A 366 10.98 -11.17 22.63
CA SER A 366 10.14 -11.12 23.84
C SER A 366 10.61 -12.10 24.91
N LEU A 367 10.35 -11.75 26.16
CA LEU A 367 10.43 -12.66 27.28
C LEU A 367 9.08 -12.62 28.01
N LYS A 368 8.22 -13.61 27.76
CA LYS A 368 6.86 -13.66 28.29
C LYS A 368 6.75 -14.67 29.42
N TRP A 369 6.31 -14.21 30.58
CA TRP A 369 5.79 -15.07 31.61
C TRP A 369 4.29 -15.26 31.37
N GLN A 370 3.87 -16.53 31.29
CA GLN A 370 2.49 -16.95 31.00
C GLN A 370 2.01 -17.88 32.13
N ARG A 371 0.78 -17.61 32.59
CA ARG A 371 0.07 -18.50 33.51
C ARG A 371 -1.32 -18.75 32.97
N GLU A 372 -1.64 -20.01 32.74
CA GLU A 372 -2.90 -20.42 32.14
C GLU A 372 -3.58 -21.51 32.97
N GLU A 373 -4.79 -21.20 33.45
CA GLU A 373 -5.73 -22.16 34.02
C GLU A 373 -6.65 -22.65 32.89
N TYR A 374 -6.70 -23.94 32.68
CA TYR A 374 -7.45 -24.49 31.55
C TYR A 374 -8.23 -25.75 31.92
N ARG A 375 -9.29 -25.97 31.16
CA ARG A 375 -10.05 -27.22 31.07
C ARG A 375 -10.28 -27.50 29.58
N LEU A 376 -9.94 -28.70 29.13
CA LEU A 376 -10.06 -29.11 27.74
C LEU A 376 -10.47 -30.60 27.72
N GLY A 377 -11.79 -30.86 27.56
CA GLY A 377 -12.36 -32.17 27.84
C GLY A 377 -12.10 -32.57 29.28
N ASP A 378 -11.56 -33.76 29.48
CA ASP A 378 -11.16 -34.27 30.81
C ASP A 378 -9.83 -33.71 31.32
N ASP A 379 -9.01 -33.12 30.44
CA ASP A 379 -7.74 -32.53 30.83
C ASP A 379 -8.03 -31.15 31.48
N SER A 380 -7.58 -30.99 32.72
CA SER A 380 -7.60 -29.68 33.40
C SER A 380 -6.29 -29.46 34.13
N GLY A 381 -5.89 -28.21 34.21
CA GLY A 381 -4.62 -27.89 34.85
C GLY A 381 -4.32 -26.42 34.95
N LEU A 382 -3.20 -26.16 35.57
CA LEU A 382 -2.57 -24.85 35.66
C LEU A 382 -1.18 -24.99 35.07
N SER A 383 -0.88 -24.20 34.05
CA SER A 383 0.44 -24.18 33.41
C SER A 383 1.10 -22.83 33.59
N THR A 384 2.35 -22.85 33.98
CA THR A 384 3.20 -21.66 34.11
C THR A 384 4.40 -21.83 33.20
N LEU A 385 4.64 -20.85 32.34
CA LEU A 385 5.75 -20.88 31.38
C LEU A 385 6.45 -19.52 31.32
N LEU A 386 7.77 -19.55 31.36
CA LEU A 386 8.60 -18.39 31.02
C LEU A 386 9.22 -18.66 29.64
N MET A 387 8.80 -17.86 28.67
CA MET A 387 9.12 -18.09 27.26
C MET A 387 9.88 -16.92 26.63
N PRO A 388 11.19 -17.00 26.45
CA PRO A 388 11.84 -16.23 25.43
C PRO A 388 11.31 -16.61 24.05
N GLY A 389 11.09 -15.60 23.21
CA GLY A 389 10.57 -15.79 21.88
C GLY A 389 11.06 -14.73 20.90
N VAL A 390 10.98 -15.07 19.64
CA VAL A 390 11.24 -14.14 18.54
C VAL A 390 10.18 -14.30 17.47
N SER A 391 9.70 -13.18 16.95
CA SER A 391 8.82 -13.16 15.80
C SER A 391 9.32 -12.20 14.73
N TYR A 392 9.09 -12.57 13.48
CA TYR A 392 9.36 -11.76 12.31
C TYR A 392 8.09 -11.63 11.50
N SER A 393 7.76 -10.42 11.07
CA SER A 393 6.65 -10.18 10.16
C SER A 393 7.05 -9.23 9.04
N TYR A 394 6.54 -9.49 7.85
CA TYR A 394 6.74 -8.64 6.69
C TYR A 394 5.43 -8.52 5.92
N LEU A 395 5.01 -7.30 5.63
CA LEU A 395 3.85 -7.00 4.81
C LEU A 395 4.25 -6.06 3.69
N LYS A 396 4.04 -6.50 2.47
CA LYS A 396 4.12 -5.67 1.27
C LYS A 396 2.75 -5.64 0.61
N SER A 397 2.20 -4.46 0.42
CA SER A 397 0.87 -4.26 -0.16
C SER A 397 0.82 -2.93 -0.87
N ASP A 398 0.20 -2.88 -2.03
CA ASP A 398 -0.04 -1.67 -2.82
C ASP A 398 -1.21 -0.83 -2.25
N ASN A 399 -2.13 -1.46 -1.51
CA ASN A 399 -3.22 -0.80 -0.81
C ASN A 399 -3.49 -1.50 0.53
N ARG A 400 -3.88 -0.74 1.56
CA ARG A 400 -4.14 -1.28 2.91
C ARG A 400 -5.54 -1.88 3.06
N ILE A 401 -6.52 -1.36 2.33
CA ILE A 401 -7.93 -1.74 2.46
C ILE A 401 -8.28 -2.79 1.41
N ASP A 402 -7.95 -2.53 0.16
CA ASP A 402 -8.21 -3.41 -0.98
C ASP A 402 -6.94 -3.56 -1.83
N PRO A 403 -5.98 -4.41 -1.41
CA PRO A 403 -4.76 -4.63 -2.16
C PRO A 403 -5.04 -5.33 -3.49
N HIS A 404 -4.35 -4.90 -4.56
CA HIS A 404 -4.34 -5.61 -5.85
C HIS A 404 -3.18 -6.59 -5.91
N ASN A 405 -2.05 -6.23 -5.30
CA ASN A 405 -0.88 -7.08 -5.21
C ASN A 405 -0.23 -6.94 -3.83
N GLY A 406 0.18 -8.06 -3.29
CA GLY A 406 0.87 -8.04 -2.01
C GLY A 406 1.12 -9.41 -1.43
N TYR A 407 1.91 -9.44 -0.36
CA TYR A 407 2.13 -10.65 0.42
C TYR A 407 2.45 -10.31 1.87
N ARG A 408 2.12 -11.24 2.75
CA ARG A 408 2.39 -11.22 4.18
C ARG A 408 3.13 -12.48 4.59
N LEU A 409 4.21 -12.30 5.31
CA LEU A 409 5.01 -13.37 5.90
C LEU A 409 5.05 -13.16 7.40
N GLN A 410 4.85 -14.23 8.17
CA GLN A 410 4.97 -14.21 9.64
C GLN A 410 5.62 -15.50 10.11
N PHE A 411 6.58 -15.36 11.03
CA PHE A 411 7.27 -16.46 11.69
C PHE A 411 7.34 -16.14 13.18
N GLU A 412 7.06 -17.13 14.01
CA GLU A 412 7.18 -17.02 15.45
C GLU A 412 7.83 -18.27 16.02
N THR A 413 8.73 -18.09 16.96
CA THR A 413 9.32 -19.20 17.73
C THR A 413 9.39 -18.81 19.20
N LYS A 414 9.04 -19.73 20.07
CA LYS A 414 9.11 -19.62 21.53
C LYS A 414 9.74 -20.88 22.11
N VAL A 415 10.47 -20.70 23.17
CA VAL A 415 11.05 -21.82 23.92
C VAL A 415 10.72 -21.70 25.40
N ALA A 416 10.59 -22.82 26.09
CA ALA A 416 10.51 -22.86 27.55
C ALA A 416 11.37 -24.01 28.06
N LYS A 417 11.95 -23.83 29.24
CA LYS A 417 12.79 -24.84 29.90
C LYS A 417 12.22 -25.11 31.29
N GLU A 418 11.87 -26.38 31.53
CA GLU A 418 11.45 -26.86 32.85
C GLU A 418 12.47 -26.49 33.93
N GLY A 419 12.01 -26.03 35.08
CA GLY A 419 12.83 -25.56 36.17
C GLY A 419 13.36 -24.13 36.03
N LEU A 420 13.26 -23.49 34.86
CA LEU A 420 13.59 -22.09 34.66
C LEU A 420 12.31 -21.22 34.59
N GLY A 421 11.50 -21.27 35.64
CA GLY A 421 10.22 -20.55 35.68
C GLY A 421 9.13 -21.13 34.77
N SER A 422 9.31 -22.39 34.35
CA SER A 422 8.41 -23.12 33.48
C SER A 422 8.16 -24.52 34.01
N ASP A 423 6.92 -24.99 33.89
CA ASP A 423 6.50 -26.32 34.31
C ASP A 423 6.92 -27.43 33.32
N ASN A 424 7.21 -27.06 32.08
CA ASN A 424 7.53 -28.00 31.00
C ASN A 424 8.62 -27.46 30.08
N ASN A 425 9.29 -28.41 29.36
CA ASN A 425 10.10 -28.04 28.20
C ASN A 425 9.19 -27.86 26.99
N LEU A 426 9.39 -26.79 26.25
CA LEU A 426 8.62 -26.47 25.05
C LEU A 426 9.52 -25.83 23.99
N LEU A 427 9.42 -26.31 22.77
CA LEU A 427 9.80 -25.59 21.56
C LEU A 427 8.53 -25.42 20.72
N TYR A 428 8.15 -24.19 20.46
CA TYR A 428 6.95 -23.82 19.69
C TYR A 428 7.34 -22.98 18.50
N GLY A 429 6.72 -23.24 17.35
CA GLY A 429 6.93 -22.45 16.15
C GLY A 429 5.71 -22.40 15.25
N THR A 430 5.50 -21.25 14.62
CA THR A 430 4.48 -21.04 13.57
C THR A 430 5.06 -20.29 12.40
N ALA A 431 4.53 -20.58 11.21
CA ALA A 431 4.80 -19.81 10.00
C ALA A 431 3.50 -19.61 9.23
N LEU A 432 3.28 -18.38 8.75
CA LEU A 432 2.16 -17.98 7.90
C LEU A 432 2.70 -17.25 6.67
N VAL A 433 2.24 -17.71 5.51
CA VAL A 433 2.47 -17.06 4.22
C VAL A 433 1.11 -16.76 3.59
N LYS A 434 0.85 -15.52 3.25
CA LYS A 434 -0.29 -15.10 2.43
C LYS A 434 0.22 -14.37 1.21
N GLY A 435 -0.39 -14.59 0.06
CA GLY A 435 -0.08 -13.87 -1.17
C GLY A 435 -1.33 -13.55 -1.96
N LEU A 436 -1.27 -12.46 -2.69
CA LEU A 436 -2.37 -11.98 -3.50
C LEU A 436 -1.81 -11.28 -4.73
N THR A 437 -2.37 -11.59 -5.90
CA THR A 437 -2.04 -10.91 -7.15
C THR A 437 -3.27 -10.75 -8.03
N THR A 438 -3.34 -9.64 -8.76
CA THR A 438 -4.40 -9.35 -9.72
C THR A 438 -3.83 -9.35 -11.13
N VAL A 439 -4.45 -10.12 -12.01
CA VAL A 439 -4.05 -10.30 -13.41
C VAL A 439 -5.18 -9.77 -14.30
N PHE A 440 -4.84 -9.04 -15.36
CA PHE A 440 -5.81 -8.44 -16.31
C PHE A 440 -6.91 -7.63 -15.60
N ASP A 441 -6.57 -6.92 -14.52
CA ASP A 441 -7.42 -6.01 -13.71
C ASP A 441 -8.68 -6.62 -13.08
N LYS A 442 -9.09 -7.82 -13.49
CA LYS A 442 -10.32 -8.47 -13.04
C LYS A 442 -10.12 -9.82 -12.36
N HIS A 443 -9.01 -10.50 -12.63
CA HIS A 443 -8.74 -11.84 -12.15
C HIS A 443 -7.79 -11.77 -10.96
N ARG A 444 -8.25 -12.19 -9.80
CA ARG A 444 -7.49 -12.10 -8.57
C ARG A 444 -7.25 -13.49 -7.98
N LEU A 445 -6.00 -13.78 -7.67
CA LEU A 445 -5.55 -15.03 -7.08
C LEU A 445 -5.04 -14.77 -5.67
N LEU A 446 -5.54 -15.53 -4.72
CA LEU A 446 -5.11 -15.49 -3.32
C LEU A 446 -4.62 -16.87 -2.91
N GLY A 447 -3.53 -16.88 -2.16
CA GLY A 447 -2.98 -18.07 -1.56
C GLY A 447 -2.65 -17.85 -0.09
N ARG A 448 -2.87 -18.87 0.73
CA ARG A 448 -2.47 -18.87 2.14
C ARG A 448 -1.94 -20.25 2.50
N VAL A 449 -0.84 -20.27 3.24
CA VAL A 449 -0.31 -21.48 3.89
C VAL A 449 0.06 -21.12 5.32
N GLN A 450 -0.37 -21.92 6.26
CA GLN A 450 -0.01 -21.81 7.67
C GLN A 450 0.43 -23.16 8.19
N VAL A 451 1.56 -23.16 8.89
CA VAL A 451 2.09 -24.36 9.56
C VAL A 451 2.42 -24.03 10.99
N GLY A 452 2.27 -24.99 11.85
CA GLY A 452 2.62 -24.88 13.27
C GLY A 452 3.16 -26.18 13.82
N GLY A 453 4.04 -26.09 14.82
CA GLY A 453 4.56 -27.26 15.49
C GLY A 453 5.03 -26.96 16.91
N SER A 454 4.86 -27.96 17.79
CA SER A 454 5.37 -27.93 19.16
C SER A 454 6.07 -29.25 19.51
N ALA A 455 7.25 -29.12 20.10
CA ALA A 455 7.98 -30.22 20.69
C ALA A 455 8.04 -30.03 22.22
N THR A 456 7.67 -31.07 22.96
CA THR A 456 7.54 -31.04 24.43
C THR A 456 7.73 -32.42 25.03
N ASN A 457 8.16 -32.45 26.27
CA ASN A 457 8.26 -33.69 27.09
C ASN A 457 6.93 -34.10 27.75
N GLY A 458 5.94 -33.18 27.83
CA GLY A 458 4.65 -33.43 28.46
C GLY A 458 3.50 -32.80 27.70
N TYR A 459 2.99 -33.46 26.65
CA TYR A 459 1.95 -32.84 25.81
C TYR A 459 0.65 -32.52 26.57
N LYS A 460 0.21 -33.39 27.49
CA LYS A 460 -1.00 -33.16 28.30
C LYS A 460 -0.89 -31.94 29.22
N SER A 461 0.35 -31.57 29.60
CA SER A 461 0.62 -30.40 30.44
C SER A 461 0.79 -29.11 29.64
N ILE A 462 0.74 -29.15 28.30
CA ILE A 462 0.77 -27.95 27.45
C ILE A 462 -0.63 -27.34 27.44
N PRO A 463 -0.75 -26.05 27.79
CA PRO A 463 -2.04 -25.39 27.82
C PRO A 463 -2.62 -25.22 26.41
N PRO A 464 -3.95 -25.12 26.29
CA PRO A 464 -4.64 -25.00 24.99
C PRO A 464 -4.16 -23.85 24.11
N SER A 465 -3.73 -22.73 24.68
CA SER A 465 -3.20 -21.56 23.92
C SER A 465 -1.93 -21.88 23.11
N LEU A 466 -1.27 -23.00 23.40
CA LEU A 466 -0.05 -23.47 22.71
C LEU A 466 -0.28 -24.81 21.96
N ARG A 467 -1.52 -25.25 21.86
CA ARG A 467 -1.94 -26.38 21.00
C ARG A 467 -2.52 -25.84 19.70
N PHE A 468 -2.60 -26.66 18.68
CA PHE A 468 -3.08 -26.28 17.37
C PHE A 468 -4.48 -26.84 17.09
N PHE A 469 -5.32 -25.98 16.52
CA PHE A 469 -6.67 -26.31 16.06
C PHE A 469 -6.85 -25.74 14.66
N ALA A 470 -7.54 -26.45 13.78
CA ALA A 470 -7.91 -25.98 12.45
C ALA A 470 -9.42 -25.98 12.28
N GLY A 471 -9.94 -25.44 11.18
CA GLY A 471 -11.36 -25.20 10.91
C GLY A 471 -11.77 -23.74 11.13
N GLY A 472 -12.77 -23.30 10.39
CA GLY A 472 -13.33 -21.93 10.44
C GLY A 472 -12.91 -21.02 9.32
N ASP A 473 -13.38 -19.75 9.38
CA ASP A 473 -13.28 -18.72 8.32
C ASP A 473 -11.85 -18.42 7.88
N GLN A 474 -10.91 -18.49 8.80
CA GLN A 474 -9.49 -18.19 8.58
C GLN A 474 -8.59 -19.43 8.49
N SER A 475 -9.18 -20.61 8.40
CA SER A 475 -8.48 -21.89 8.38
C SER A 475 -9.01 -22.79 7.25
N VAL A 476 -9.91 -23.70 7.51
CA VAL A 476 -10.54 -24.60 6.53
C VAL A 476 -12.05 -24.35 6.57
N ARG A 477 -12.57 -23.61 5.60
CA ARG A 477 -14.00 -23.32 5.47
C ARG A 477 -14.77 -24.61 5.14
N GLY A 478 -16.02 -24.69 5.60
CA GLY A 478 -16.82 -25.90 5.57
C GLY A 478 -16.82 -26.66 6.90
N TYR A 479 -15.82 -26.40 7.74
CA TYR A 479 -15.70 -26.95 9.10
C TYR A 479 -15.94 -25.85 10.15
N ASP A 480 -16.45 -26.24 11.33
CA ASP A 480 -16.63 -25.32 12.44
C ASP A 480 -15.30 -24.74 12.93
N TYR A 481 -15.38 -23.59 13.58
CA TYR A 481 -14.22 -22.95 14.20
C TYR A 481 -13.53 -23.91 15.19
N GLN A 482 -12.22 -24.11 15.02
CA GLN A 482 -11.38 -24.99 15.85
C GLN A 482 -11.82 -26.46 15.91
N SER A 483 -12.65 -26.94 14.97
CA SER A 483 -13.22 -28.28 15.01
C SER A 483 -12.29 -29.39 14.50
N LEU A 484 -11.24 -29.01 13.75
CA LEU A 484 -10.28 -29.98 13.20
C LEU A 484 -9.09 -30.11 14.14
N SER A 485 -9.14 -31.11 14.99
CA SER A 485 -8.07 -31.47 15.93
C SER A 485 -8.17 -32.94 16.34
N PRO A 486 -7.10 -33.51 16.89
CA PRO A 486 -7.19 -34.79 17.58
C PRO A 486 -8.23 -34.76 18.70
N GLU A 487 -8.90 -35.90 18.89
CA GLU A 487 -9.89 -36.13 19.95
C GLU A 487 -9.34 -37.07 21.01
N ASN A 488 -9.85 -36.95 22.24
CA ASN A 488 -9.61 -37.95 23.30
C ASN A 488 -10.55 -39.16 23.15
N ASN A 489 -10.47 -40.08 24.07
CA ASN A 489 -11.31 -41.30 24.06
C ASN A 489 -12.82 -41.02 24.27
N GLN A 490 -13.19 -39.83 24.72
CA GLN A 490 -14.57 -39.40 24.92
C GLN A 490 -15.11 -38.59 23.72
N GLY A 491 -14.27 -38.29 22.75
CA GLY A 491 -14.63 -37.47 21.59
C GLY A 491 -14.42 -35.96 21.78
N ASP A 492 -13.79 -35.53 22.89
CA ASP A 492 -13.47 -34.11 23.09
C ASP A 492 -12.25 -33.70 22.27
N ARG A 493 -12.27 -32.52 21.71
CA ARG A 493 -11.19 -31.95 20.89
C ARG A 493 -10.07 -31.43 21.78
N ILE A 494 -8.89 -32.04 21.69
CA ILE A 494 -7.76 -31.74 22.57
C ILE A 494 -6.65 -30.91 21.93
N GLY A 495 -6.81 -30.49 20.67
CA GLY A 495 -5.78 -29.81 19.90
C GLY A 495 -4.65 -30.73 19.45
N GLY A 496 -3.85 -30.28 18.50
CA GLY A 496 -2.71 -31.02 17.96
C GLY A 496 -1.36 -30.45 18.35
N ARG A 497 -0.30 -31.27 18.23
CA ARG A 497 1.10 -30.81 18.31
C ARG A 497 1.52 -30.07 17.05
N TYR A 498 0.93 -30.44 15.94
CA TYR A 498 1.26 -29.90 14.61
C TYR A 498 -0.01 -29.44 13.91
N MET A 499 0.15 -28.53 12.98
CA MET A 499 -0.93 -28.03 12.14
C MET A 499 -0.38 -27.70 10.75
N VAL A 500 -1.17 -28.02 9.74
CA VAL A 500 -0.99 -27.48 8.40
C VAL A 500 -2.32 -27.07 7.84
N THR A 501 -2.42 -25.86 7.29
CA THR A 501 -3.58 -25.38 6.54
C THR A 501 -3.12 -24.64 5.29
N ALA A 502 -3.83 -24.86 4.19
CA ALA A 502 -3.60 -24.22 2.92
C ALA A 502 -4.92 -23.77 2.32
N SER A 503 -4.91 -22.65 1.61
CA SER A 503 -6.07 -22.12 0.91
C SER A 503 -5.64 -21.56 -0.44
N ALA A 504 -6.40 -21.86 -1.47
CA ALA A 504 -6.31 -21.22 -2.78
C ALA A 504 -7.68 -20.65 -3.14
N GLU A 505 -7.72 -19.39 -3.48
CA GLU A 505 -8.95 -18.67 -3.83
C GLU A 505 -8.76 -17.89 -5.12
N TYR A 506 -9.71 -18.02 -6.02
CA TYR A 506 -9.83 -17.21 -7.23
C TYR A 506 -11.03 -16.28 -7.10
N GLN A 507 -10.82 -15.00 -7.41
CA GLN A 507 -11.88 -13.99 -7.42
C GLN A 507 -11.97 -13.34 -8.80
N TYR A 508 -13.18 -13.07 -9.25
CA TYR A 508 -13.47 -12.32 -10.47
C TYR A 508 -14.27 -11.06 -10.16
N SER A 509 -13.76 -9.91 -10.62
CA SER A 509 -14.44 -8.61 -10.43
C SER A 509 -15.59 -8.48 -11.43
N VAL A 510 -16.82 -8.63 -10.93
CA VAL A 510 -18.06 -8.49 -11.73
C VAL A 510 -18.53 -7.04 -11.83
N ALA A 511 -18.19 -6.21 -10.83
CA ALA A 511 -18.43 -4.78 -10.80
C ALA A 511 -17.35 -4.09 -9.96
N GLU A 512 -17.27 -2.76 -9.95
CA GLU A 512 -16.22 -1.96 -9.31
C GLU A 512 -15.95 -2.38 -7.84
N LYS A 513 -16.99 -2.70 -7.07
CA LYS A 513 -16.89 -3.08 -5.65
C LYS A 513 -17.33 -4.50 -5.34
N TRP A 514 -17.64 -5.30 -6.37
CA TRP A 514 -18.18 -6.64 -6.20
C TRP A 514 -17.34 -7.68 -6.92
N ARG A 515 -17.02 -8.75 -6.20
CA ARG A 515 -16.29 -9.90 -6.74
C ARG A 515 -17.04 -11.17 -6.39
N VAL A 516 -17.01 -12.13 -7.30
CA VAL A 516 -17.39 -13.52 -7.03
C VAL A 516 -16.10 -14.32 -6.79
N ALA A 517 -16.16 -15.30 -5.91
CA ALA A 517 -15.02 -16.10 -5.53
C ALA A 517 -15.34 -17.59 -5.58
N THR A 518 -14.33 -18.39 -5.87
CA THR A 518 -14.31 -19.84 -5.64
C THR A 518 -13.02 -20.20 -4.91
N PHE A 519 -13.09 -21.20 -4.05
CA PHE A 519 -11.94 -21.57 -3.24
C PHE A 519 -11.87 -23.05 -2.92
N VAL A 520 -10.68 -23.48 -2.59
CA VAL A 520 -10.38 -24.77 -1.96
C VAL A 520 -9.47 -24.52 -0.76
N ASP A 521 -9.90 -25.04 0.37
CA ASP A 521 -9.13 -25.02 1.62
C ASP A 521 -8.82 -26.45 2.03
N GLN A 522 -7.61 -26.68 2.53
CA GLN A 522 -7.18 -27.99 2.98
C GLN A 522 -6.35 -27.85 4.25
N GLY A 523 -6.57 -28.74 5.21
CA GLY A 523 -5.77 -28.70 6.43
C GLY A 523 -6.29 -29.60 7.54
N ASN A 524 -5.48 -29.71 8.59
CA ASN A 524 -5.82 -30.39 9.84
C ASN A 524 -4.79 -30.05 10.93
N SER A 525 -5.11 -30.36 12.18
CA SER A 525 -4.12 -30.47 13.24
C SER A 525 -3.97 -31.93 13.69
N PHE A 526 -2.77 -32.33 14.13
CA PHE A 526 -2.39 -33.71 14.34
C PHE A 526 -1.26 -33.87 15.37
N ASN A 527 -1.05 -35.09 15.88
CA ASN A 527 -0.08 -35.37 16.95
C ASN A 527 1.19 -36.10 16.46
N THR A 528 1.19 -36.69 15.28
CA THR A 528 2.31 -37.46 14.70
C THR A 528 2.81 -36.76 13.43
N LEU A 529 4.09 -36.93 13.09
CA LEU A 529 4.67 -36.39 11.84
C LEU A 529 4.40 -37.28 10.60
N GLU A 530 3.57 -38.29 10.74
CA GLU A 530 3.07 -39.02 9.59
C GLU A 530 2.16 -38.14 8.76
N LEU A 531 2.07 -38.42 7.45
CA LEU A 531 1.20 -37.63 6.56
C LEU A 531 -0.22 -37.58 7.13
N PRO A 532 -0.70 -36.41 7.55
CA PRO A 532 -1.99 -36.27 8.19
C PRO A 532 -3.11 -36.48 7.17
N ASN A 533 -4.24 -37.04 7.64
CA ASN A 533 -5.47 -37.00 6.85
C ASN A 533 -5.96 -35.56 6.77
N LEU A 534 -5.63 -34.85 5.69
CA LEU A 534 -6.04 -33.47 5.49
C LEU A 534 -7.50 -33.43 5.12
N LYS A 535 -8.26 -32.59 5.81
CA LYS A 535 -9.66 -32.31 5.54
C LYS A 535 -9.77 -31.22 4.49
N THR A 536 -10.72 -31.36 3.57
CA THR A 536 -10.89 -30.48 2.41
C THR A 536 -12.24 -29.78 2.45
N GLY A 537 -12.22 -28.46 2.34
CA GLY A 537 -13.41 -27.62 2.13
C GLY A 537 -13.35 -26.92 0.79
N VAL A 538 -14.47 -26.90 0.09
CA VAL A 538 -14.62 -26.21 -1.19
C VAL A 538 -15.81 -25.27 -1.13
N GLY A 539 -15.79 -24.21 -1.91
CA GLY A 539 -16.92 -23.30 -1.88
C GLY A 539 -16.88 -22.19 -2.90
N ILE A 540 -17.95 -21.42 -2.87
CA ILE A 540 -18.15 -20.21 -3.65
C ILE A 540 -18.51 -19.06 -2.72
N GLY A 541 -18.25 -17.83 -3.13
CA GLY A 541 -18.56 -16.68 -2.29
C GLY A 541 -18.67 -15.38 -3.04
N VAL A 542 -19.10 -14.38 -2.31
CA VAL A 542 -19.19 -13.00 -2.77
C VAL A 542 -18.33 -12.11 -1.88
N ARG A 543 -17.68 -11.14 -2.50
CA ARG A 543 -16.85 -10.13 -1.85
C ARG A 543 -17.42 -8.75 -2.17
N TRP A 544 -17.66 -7.97 -1.14
CA TRP A 544 -18.02 -6.57 -1.28
C TRP A 544 -16.95 -5.68 -0.65
N VAL A 545 -16.36 -4.82 -1.47
CA VAL A 545 -15.32 -3.87 -1.03
C VAL A 545 -16.01 -2.68 -0.37
N SER A 546 -16.08 -2.71 0.95
CA SER A 546 -16.63 -1.62 1.76
C SER A 546 -15.54 -0.59 2.12
N PRO A 547 -15.90 0.63 2.56
CA PRO A 547 -14.93 1.63 3.02
C PRO A 547 -14.04 1.18 4.20
N VAL A 548 -14.48 0.17 4.95
CA VAL A 548 -13.76 -0.38 6.12
C VAL A 548 -13.05 -1.71 5.82
N GLY A 549 -13.06 -2.15 4.55
CA GLY A 549 -12.43 -3.38 4.08
C GLY A 549 -13.41 -4.35 3.42
N PRO A 550 -12.90 -5.42 2.83
CA PRO A 550 -13.72 -6.44 2.18
C PRO A 550 -14.65 -7.14 3.17
N ILE A 551 -15.91 -7.27 2.79
CA ILE A 551 -16.90 -8.13 3.43
C ILE A 551 -17.00 -9.39 2.57
N ARG A 552 -16.90 -10.55 3.20
CA ARG A 552 -16.86 -11.86 2.57
C ARG A 552 -18.03 -12.70 3.05
N LEU A 553 -18.74 -13.28 2.10
CA LEU A 553 -19.83 -14.23 2.36
C LEU A 553 -19.58 -15.47 1.51
N ASP A 554 -19.34 -16.61 2.15
CA ASP A 554 -18.97 -17.86 1.52
C ASP A 554 -19.97 -18.98 1.86
N LEU A 555 -20.32 -19.77 0.85
CA LEU A 555 -20.97 -21.07 1.00
C LEU A 555 -19.91 -22.14 0.80
N ALA A 556 -19.59 -22.86 1.85
CA ALA A 556 -18.55 -23.88 1.87
C ALA A 556 -19.12 -25.27 2.18
N HIS A 557 -18.57 -26.29 1.55
CA HIS A 557 -18.91 -27.69 1.73
C HIS A 557 -17.66 -28.48 2.15
N ALA A 558 -17.79 -29.24 3.25
CA ALA A 558 -16.77 -30.17 3.71
C ALA A 558 -16.86 -31.48 2.90
N LEU A 559 -15.77 -31.87 2.23
CA LEU A 559 -15.77 -33.05 1.35
C LEU A 559 -15.61 -34.38 2.10
N ASP A 560 -14.90 -34.35 3.24
CA ASP A 560 -14.42 -35.57 3.87
C ASP A 560 -15.36 -36.17 4.93
N ASP A 561 -16.26 -35.43 5.53
CA ASP A 561 -17.05 -35.87 6.69
C ASP A 561 -18.56 -35.92 6.43
N GLY A 562 -19.00 -35.95 5.15
CA GLY A 562 -20.42 -35.93 4.78
C GLY A 562 -21.13 -34.67 5.24
N GLY A 563 -20.36 -33.62 5.48
CA GLY A 563 -20.81 -32.34 6.02
C GLY A 563 -21.77 -31.60 5.09
N GLY A 564 -22.73 -30.90 5.65
CA GLY A 564 -23.63 -30.02 4.93
C GLY A 564 -22.92 -28.77 4.40
N ILE A 565 -23.66 -27.94 3.69
CA ILE A 565 -23.23 -26.61 3.29
C ILE A 565 -23.24 -25.69 4.51
N ARG A 566 -22.15 -24.98 4.72
CA ARG A 566 -21.99 -23.98 5.78
C ARG A 566 -21.83 -22.57 5.21
N LEU A 567 -22.47 -21.63 5.89
CA LEU A 567 -22.30 -20.21 5.58
C LEU A 567 -21.16 -19.66 6.43
N HIS A 568 -20.19 -19.02 5.76
CA HIS A 568 -19.12 -18.29 6.40
C HIS A 568 -19.23 -16.81 6.08
N PHE A 569 -19.18 -15.99 7.11
CA PHE A 569 -19.18 -14.54 6.99
C PHE A 569 -17.97 -13.96 7.72
N SER A 570 -17.21 -13.12 7.04
CA SER A 570 -16.10 -12.42 7.69
C SER A 570 -15.90 -11.02 7.10
N MET A 571 -15.32 -10.14 7.90
CA MET A 571 -15.03 -8.75 7.53
C MET A 571 -13.60 -8.40 7.94
N GLY A 572 -12.88 -7.71 7.05
CA GLY A 572 -11.53 -7.21 7.30
C GLY A 572 -10.58 -7.43 6.12
N PRO A 573 -9.35 -6.90 6.21
CA PRO A 573 -8.36 -6.97 5.14
C PRO A 573 -7.95 -8.42 4.83
N GLU A 574 -7.54 -8.67 3.58
CA GLU A 574 -7.17 -10.01 3.12
C GLU A 574 -5.71 -10.38 3.40
N LEU A 575 -4.82 -9.39 3.51
CA LEU A 575 -3.40 -9.54 3.82
C LEU A 575 -3.07 -9.21 5.27
#